data_857e76ee5f2e9f5d811d77fb0ac9bfd6
#
_entry.id   857e76ee5f2e9f5d811d77fb0ac9bfd6
#
_cell.length_a   1.000
_cell.length_b   1.000
_cell.length_c   1.000
_cell.angle_alpha   90.00
_cell.angle_beta   90.00
_cell.angle_gamma   90.00
#
_symmetry.space_group_name_H-M   'P 1'
#
loop_
_entity.id
_entity.type
_entity.pdbx_description
1 polymer ?
#
loop_
_entity_poly.entity_id
_entity_poly.type
_entity_poly.pdbx_seq_one_letter_code
_entity_poly.pdbx_strand_id
1 'polypeptide(L)'
;SPNESLDSLDDAQIELFLNSSARKDFADLVAKDLAAPKMTAIQDLDKLALFHAHLYTLLMNFDSFVDFYEPEKKAIFQAGTLYLDSRACGLCVPVGDLETHVRLAAQSHLCLIYCQCQRTEKDRSTATGTIAAALTAGDLVSLIDGRHGLFVDNDGKEWDTKIIRVVHNPISLREAAWAPYIRISNLISEQAQKFLASKEEAVGKATGNAVATLTAPPKAGETKQPFDFARGAGIFAAVSVAISVLSAAFAYIANSLASLGWWWPLALVGIIICISGPSVLIAWFKLRRRSLGPLLDASGWAVNQGAPINLVMGQSLTSIGKMPPNAVRDLDDPYSLPARLRKRQSKM
;
A
#
# COMPACT_ATOMS: atom_id res chain seq x y z
N SER A 1 -17.98 -35.01 14.02
CA SER A 1 -16.50 -34.92 13.99
C SER A 1 -15.95 -36.27 14.42
N PRO A 2 -14.77 -36.75 13.93
CA PRO A 2 -14.22 -38.07 14.29
C PRO A 2 -13.96 -38.26 15.78
N ASN A 3 -13.94 -37.23 16.57
CA ASN A 3 -13.70 -37.29 18.02
C ASN A 3 -14.96 -37.51 18.87
N GLU A 4 -16.17 -37.23 18.34
CA GLU A 4 -17.41 -37.40 19.10
C GLU A 4 -17.73 -38.88 19.40
N SER A 5 -17.24 -39.79 18.55
CA SER A 5 -17.44 -41.24 18.77
C SER A 5 -16.47 -41.85 19.79
N LEU A 6 -15.34 -41.17 20.08
CA LEU A 6 -14.39 -41.64 21.09
C LEU A 6 -14.79 -41.16 22.50
N ASP A 7 -15.38 -39.99 22.61
CA ASP A 7 -15.86 -39.43 23.90
C ASP A 7 -17.08 -40.19 24.48
N SER A 8 -17.73 -41.05 23.65
CA SER A 8 -18.86 -41.87 24.07
C SER A 8 -18.51 -43.27 24.52
N LEU A 9 -17.22 -43.64 24.53
CA LEU A 9 -16.76 -44.97 24.99
C LEU A 9 -16.58 -44.99 26.51
N ASP A 10 -17.22 -45.95 27.17
CA ASP A 10 -17.07 -46.20 28.59
C ASP A 10 -15.67 -46.83 28.87
N ASP A 11 -15.07 -46.50 30.00
CA ASP A 11 -13.74 -46.99 30.42
C ASP A 11 -13.64 -48.52 30.33
N ALA A 12 -14.73 -49.26 30.66
CA ALA A 12 -14.82 -50.70 30.52
C ALA A 12 -14.72 -51.18 29.05
N GLN A 13 -15.25 -50.43 28.11
CA GLN A 13 -15.15 -50.71 26.66
C GLN A 13 -13.75 -50.44 26.15
N ILE A 14 -13.10 -49.42 26.65
CA ILE A 14 -11.70 -49.08 26.30
C ILE A 14 -10.75 -50.18 26.83
N GLU A 15 -10.96 -50.65 28.05
CA GLU A 15 -10.17 -51.74 28.65
C GLU A 15 -10.35 -53.08 27.91
N LEU A 16 -11.58 -53.38 27.50
CA LEU A 16 -11.90 -54.56 26.70
C LEU A 16 -11.27 -54.51 25.31
N PHE A 17 -11.24 -53.32 24.70
CA PHE A 17 -10.59 -53.11 23.42
C PHE A 17 -9.05 -53.19 23.52
N LEU A 18 -8.46 -52.65 24.57
CA LEU A 18 -7.00 -52.70 24.83
C LEU A 18 -6.51 -54.13 25.09
N ASN A 19 -7.34 -54.99 25.73
CA ASN A 19 -7.02 -56.37 26.06
C ASN A 19 -7.43 -57.39 24.98
N SER A 20 -8.11 -56.92 23.92
CA SER A 20 -8.55 -57.75 22.81
C SER A 20 -7.45 -58.01 21.80
N SER A 21 -7.64 -59.03 20.92
CA SER A 21 -6.79 -59.28 19.75
C SER A 21 -6.83 -58.13 18.75
N ALA A 22 -7.84 -57.28 18.81
CA ALA A 22 -8.04 -56.13 17.88
C ALA A 22 -6.83 -55.21 17.87
N ARG A 23 -6.12 -55.04 18.99
CA ARG A 23 -4.89 -54.24 19.04
C ARG A 23 -3.76 -54.85 18.19
N LYS A 24 -3.63 -56.19 18.20
CA LYS A 24 -2.66 -56.89 17.32
C LYS A 24 -3.06 -56.82 15.91
N ASP A 25 -4.35 -57.05 15.62
CA ASP A 25 -4.89 -57.01 14.26
C ASP A 25 -4.74 -55.59 13.66
N PHE A 26 -4.94 -54.55 14.45
CA PHE A 26 -4.71 -53.15 14.05
C PHE A 26 -3.23 -52.89 13.82
N ALA A 27 -2.34 -53.33 14.70
CA ALA A 27 -0.90 -53.18 14.52
C ALA A 27 -0.40 -53.92 13.26
N ASP A 28 -0.94 -55.13 12.98
CA ASP A 28 -0.64 -55.88 11.80
C ASP A 28 -1.17 -55.21 10.50
N LEU A 29 -2.34 -54.59 10.58
CA LEU A 29 -2.88 -53.81 9.46
C LEU A 29 -2.02 -52.56 9.16
N VAL A 30 -1.59 -51.83 10.21
CA VAL A 30 -0.68 -50.68 10.07
C VAL A 30 0.67 -51.15 9.51
N ALA A 31 1.20 -52.30 9.98
CA ALA A 31 2.45 -52.85 9.48
C ALA A 31 2.33 -53.25 8.01
N LYS A 32 1.20 -53.83 7.58
CA LYS A 32 0.91 -54.16 6.19
C LYS A 32 0.76 -52.89 5.33
N ASP A 33 0.12 -51.84 5.84
CA ASP A 33 -0.02 -50.55 5.15
C ASP A 33 1.34 -49.86 4.97
N LEU A 34 2.19 -49.90 5.99
CA LEU A 34 3.58 -49.38 5.90
C LEU A 34 4.47 -50.18 4.97
N ALA A 35 4.22 -51.51 4.82
CA ALA A 35 4.92 -52.39 3.92
C ALA A 35 4.34 -52.38 2.49
N ALA A 36 3.13 -51.85 2.32
CA ALA A 36 2.52 -51.73 0.98
C ALA A 36 3.38 -50.81 0.10
N PRO A 37 3.52 -51.12 -1.21
CA PRO A 37 4.21 -50.21 -2.11
C PRO A 37 3.54 -48.87 -2.03
N LYS A 38 4.34 -47.87 -1.63
CA LYS A 38 3.87 -46.52 -1.38
C LYS A 38 2.97 -46.07 -2.52
N MET A 39 1.87 -45.42 -2.18
CA MET A 39 0.89 -44.85 -3.13
C MET A 39 1.52 -43.89 -4.17
N THR A 40 2.83 -43.68 -4.09
CA THR A 40 3.61 -42.88 -5.04
C THR A 40 3.44 -43.32 -6.49
N ALA A 41 3.40 -44.65 -6.76
CA ALA A 41 3.20 -45.16 -8.13
C ALA A 41 1.81 -44.81 -8.69
N ILE A 42 0.76 -44.85 -7.86
CA ILE A 42 -0.59 -44.42 -8.24
C ILE A 42 -0.66 -42.91 -8.45
N GLN A 43 -0.03 -42.15 -7.57
CA GLN A 43 0.07 -40.69 -7.69
C GLN A 43 0.87 -40.25 -8.92
N ASP A 44 1.94 -40.99 -9.26
CA ASP A 44 2.72 -40.72 -10.45
C ASP A 44 1.98 -41.08 -11.73
N LEU A 45 1.15 -42.15 -11.71
CA LEU A 45 0.27 -42.50 -12.81
C LEU A 45 -0.84 -41.47 -13.01
N ASP A 46 -1.42 -40.97 -11.90
CA ASP A 46 -2.42 -39.88 -11.93
C ASP A 46 -1.81 -38.60 -12.49
N LYS A 47 -0.62 -38.21 -12.03
CA LYS A 47 0.13 -37.10 -12.60
C LYS A 47 0.39 -37.26 -14.10
N LEU A 48 0.79 -38.45 -14.52
CA LEU A 48 1.02 -38.76 -15.94
C LEU A 48 -0.26 -38.59 -16.76
N ALA A 49 -1.39 -39.08 -16.25
CA ALA A 49 -2.69 -38.92 -16.89
C ALA A 49 -3.11 -37.46 -17.00
N LEU A 50 -2.91 -36.68 -15.93
CA LEU A 50 -3.16 -35.22 -15.91
C LEU A 50 -2.24 -34.48 -16.89
N PHE A 51 -0.96 -34.84 -16.96
CA PHE A 51 -0.07 -34.28 -17.96
C PHE A 51 -0.48 -34.61 -19.37
N HIS A 52 -0.85 -35.86 -19.66
CA HIS A 52 -1.32 -36.23 -20.97
C HIS A 52 -2.58 -35.45 -21.38
N ALA A 53 -3.51 -35.24 -20.45
CA ALA A 53 -4.76 -34.53 -20.73
C ALA A 53 -4.58 -33.02 -20.86
N HIS A 54 -3.69 -32.42 -20.04
CA HIS A 54 -3.64 -30.97 -19.83
C HIS A 54 -2.27 -30.32 -20.08
N LEU A 55 -1.29 -31.09 -20.60
CA LEU A 55 0.08 -30.57 -20.80
C LEU A 55 0.13 -29.34 -21.69
N TYR A 56 -0.65 -29.33 -22.77
CA TYR A 56 -0.71 -28.19 -23.68
C TYR A 56 -1.20 -26.93 -22.96
N THR A 57 -2.30 -27.04 -22.20
CA THR A 57 -2.85 -25.91 -21.42
C THR A 57 -1.86 -25.43 -20.36
N LEU A 58 -1.19 -26.36 -19.67
CA LEU A 58 -0.16 -26.04 -18.69
C LEU A 58 0.99 -25.27 -19.32
N LEU A 59 1.53 -25.75 -20.44
CA LEU A 59 2.64 -25.10 -21.15
C LEU A 59 2.26 -23.73 -21.67
N MET A 60 1.07 -23.57 -22.24
CA MET A 60 0.59 -22.29 -22.73
C MET A 60 0.46 -21.25 -21.60
N ASN A 61 0.07 -21.68 -20.40
CA ASN A 61 -0.05 -20.78 -19.25
C ASN A 61 1.26 -20.57 -18.48
N PHE A 62 2.22 -21.49 -18.60
CA PHE A 62 3.50 -21.38 -17.94
C PHE A 62 4.54 -20.63 -18.79
N ASP A 63 4.57 -20.88 -20.10
CA ASP A 63 5.54 -20.28 -21.02
C ASP A 63 5.01 -18.96 -21.62
N SER A 64 3.80 -18.96 -22.14
CA SER A 64 3.23 -17.82 -22.88
C SER A 64 2.29 -16.95 -22.06
N PHE A 65 1.89 -17.36 -20.86
CA PHE A 65 0.96 -16.65 -19.97
C PHE A 65 -0.35 -16.23 -20.63
N VAL A 66 -0.94 -17.10 -21.48
CA VAL A 66 -2.11 -16.78 -22.30
C VAL A 66 -3.27 -16.29 -21.45
N ASP A 67 -3.61 -17.01 -20.36
CA ASP A 67 -4.72 -16.62 -19.48
C ASP A 67 -4.49 -15.27 -18.78
N PHE A 68 -3.23 -14.87 -18.56
CA PHE A 68 -2.91 -13.55 -18.00
C PHE A 68 -3.27 -12.41 -18.96
N TYR A 69 -3.15 -12.63 -20.26
CA TYR A 69 -3.46 -11.63 -21.26
C TYR A 69 -4.94 -11.60 -21.67
N GLU A 70 -5.74 -12.58 -21.21
CA GLU A 70 -7.19 -12.61 -21.40
C GLU A 70 -7.91 -11.91 -20.22
N PRO A 71 -8.70 -10.84 -20.46
CA PRO A 71 -9.29 -10.03 -19.38
C PRO A 71 -10.25 -10.79 -18.45
N GLU A 72 -10.87 -11.86 -18.94
CA GLU A 72 -11.89 -12.63 -18.20
C GLU A 72 -11.29 -13.84 -17.44
N LYS A 73 -10.03 -14.15 -17.70
CA LYS A 73 -9.34 -15.26 -17.05
C LYS A 73 -8.34 -14.80 -16.02
N LYS A 74 -8.07 -15.66 -15.06
CA LYS A 74 -6.98 -15.48 -14.10
C LYS A 74 -5.86 -16.45 -14.41
N ALA A 75 -4.63 -15.95 -14.42
CA ALA A 75 -3.46 -16.78 -14.55
C ALA A 75 -3.22 -17.60 -13.27
N ILE A 76 -2.58 -18.74 -13.43
CA ILE A 76 -2.28 -19.71 -12.36
C ILE A 76 -1.50 -19.09 -11.18
N PHE A 77 -0.68 -18.06 -11.43
CA PHE A 77 0.11 -17.39 -10.41
C PHE A 77 -0.66 -16.29 -9.65
N GLN A 78 -1.85 -15.90 -10.12
CA GLN A 78 -2.67 -14.90 -9.44
C GLN A 78 -3.39 -15.55 -8.25
N ALA A 79 -3.05 -15.13 -7.04
CA ALA A 79 -3.59 -15.68 -5.80
C ALA A 79 -5.03 -15.24 -5.50
N GLY A 80 -5.45 -14.11 -6.06
CA GLY A 80 -6.77 -13.53 -5.78
C GLY A 80 -6.84 -12.07 -6.15
N THR A 81 -7.74 -11.32 -5.52
CA THR A 81 -7.95 -9.88 -5.74
C THR A 81 -7.88 -9.13 -4.43
N LEU A 82 -7.02 -8.10 -4.37
CA LEU A 82 -6.92 -7.20 -3.21
C LEU A 82 -7.81 -5.98 -3.43
N TYR A 83 -8.72 -5.76 -2.50
CA TYR A 83 -9.57 -4.57 -2.43
C TYR A 83 -8.99 -3.59 -1.43
N LEU A 84 -8.53 -2.45 -1.89
CA LEU A 84 -7.89 -1.43 -1.08
C LEU A 84 -8.20 -0.04 -1.64
N ASP A 85 -8.69 0.86 -0.80
CA ASP A 85 -8.89 2.27 -1.16
C ASP A 85 -9.72 2.47 -2.44
N SER A 86 -10.87 1.82 -2.50
CA SER A 86 -11.79 1.82 -3.66
C SER A 86 -11.17 1.29 -4.95
N ARG A 87 -10.17 0.43 -4.84
CA ARG A 87 -9.49 -0.23 -5.96
C ARG A 87 -9.54 -1.72 -5.79
N ALA A 88 -9.61 -2.43 -6.91
CA ALA A 88 -9.45 -3.87 -6.98
C ALA A 88 -8.19 -4.19 -7.77
N CYS A 89 -7.19 -4.76 -7.09
CA CYS A 89 -5.92 -5.17 -7.67
C CYS A 89 -6.00 -6.67 -7.98
N GLY A 90 -6.10 -7.02 -9.27
CA GLY A 90 -6.21 -8.41 -9.72
C GLY A 90 -4.86 -9.11 -9.84
N LEU A 91 -3.76 -8.38 -9.93
CA LEU A 91 -2.41 -8.96 -9.95
C LEU A 91 -1.85 -9.06 -8.53
N CYS A 92 -2.20 -10.15 -7.85
CA CYS A 92 -1.71 -10.50 -6.52
C CYS A 92 -0.97 -11.82 -6.59
N VAL A 93 0.25 -11.87 -6.06
CA VAL A 93 1.08 -13.09 -6.01
C VAL A 93 1.43 -13.44 -4.56
N PRO A 94 1.53 -14.72 -4.21
CA PRO A 94 1.93 -15.13 -2.87
C PRO A 94 3.42 -14.85 -2.65
N VAL A 95 3.78 -14.49 -1.42
CA VAL A 95 5.15 -14.16 -1.01
C VAL A 95 5.56 -15.09 0.12
N GLY A 96 6.65 -15.84 -0.08
CA GLY A 96 7.25 -16.69 0.95
C GLY A 96 8.17 -15.88 1.86
N ASP A 97 9.28 -15.37 1.31
CA ASP A 97 10.20 -14.49 2.03
C ASP A 97 10.11 -13.05 1.53
N LEU A 98 9.72 -12.15 2.43
CA LEU A 98 9.47 -10.75 2.08
C LEU A 98 10.70 -10.03 1.57
N GLU A 99 11.84 -10.17 2.23
CA GLU A 99 13.04 -9.39 1.91
C GLU A 99 13.66 -9.81 0.56
N THR A 100 13.73 -11.11 0.32
CA THR A 100 14.19 -11.64 -0.96
C THR A 100 13.24 -11.25 -2.09
N HIS A 101 11.93 -11.36 -1.85
CA HIS A 101 10.92 -11.00 -2.83
C HIS A 101 10.98 -9.51 -3.19
N VAL A 102 11.07 -8.62 -2.20
CA VAL A 102 11.19 -7.16 -2.45
C VAL A 102 12.41 -6.85 -3.30
N ARG A 103 13.55 -7.47 -3.02
CA ARG A 103 14.79 -7.23 -3.75
C ARG A 103 14.70 -7.66 -5.21
N LEU A 104 14.16 -8.84 -5.49
CA LEU A 104 14.02 -9.38 -6.84
C LEU A 104 12.92 -8.66 -7.62
N ALA A 105 11.75 -8.51 -7.02
CA ALA A 105 10.59 -7.89 -7.64
C ALA A 105 10.77 -6.38 -7.91
N ALA A 106 11.71 -5.70 -7.25
CA ALA A 106 12.03 -4.29 -7.53
C ALA A 106 12.41 -4.03 -8.98
N GLN A 107 12.99 -5.02 -9.66
CA GLN A 107 13.39 -4.94 -11.08
C GLN A 107 12.19 -4.97 -12.05
N SER A 108 11.00 -5.33 -11.57
CA SER A 108 9.76 -5.32 -12.37
C SER A 108 9.31 -3.93 -12.78
N HIS A 109 9.79 -2.87 -12.12
CA HIS A 109 9.36 -1.49 -12.23
C HIS A 109 7.86 -1.27 -11.95
N LEU A 110 7.22 -2.24 -11.29
CA LEU A 110 5.84 -2.13 -10.82
C LEU A 110 5.79 -1.44 -9.45
N CYS A 111 4.72 -0.72 -9.18
CA CYS A 111 4.40 -0.33 -7.82
C CYS A 111 3.82 -1.55 -7.10
N LEU A 112 4.48 -1.99 -6.03
CA LEU A 112 4.11 -3.18 -5.30
C LEU A 112 3.69 -2.85 -3.88
N ILE A 113 2.58 -3.42 -3.47
CA ILE A 113 2.06 -3.32 -2.12
C ILE A 113 2.17 -4.71 -1.48
N TYR A 114 2.92 -4.81 -0.41
CA TYR A 114 3.03 -6.02 0.38
C TYR A 114 2.03 -5.98 1.51
N CYS A 115 1.18 -6.98 1.59
CA CYS A 115 0.16 -7.09 2.61
C CYS A 115 0.32 -8.38 3.39
N GLN A 116 0.20 -8.27 4.69
CA GLN A 116 -0.01 -9.41 5.57
C GLN A 116 -1.50 -9.73 5.59
N CYS A 117 -1.85 -10.95 5.25
CA CYS A 117 -3.21 -11.45 5.23
C CYS A 117 -3.44 -12.32 6.46
N GLN A 118 -4.58 -12.15 7.09
CA GLN A 118 -5.01 -12.95 8.25
C GLN A 118 -6.45 -13.38 8.06
N ARG A 119 -6.74 -14.62 8.44
CA ARG A 119 -8.09 -15.16 8.41
C ARG A 119 -8.29 -16.07 9.61
N THR A 120 -9.36 -15.82 10.33
CA THR A 120 -9.79 -16.71 11.41
C THR A 120 -10.66 -17.81 10.84
N GLU A 121 -10.23 -19.05 10.96
CA GLU A 121 -11.01 -20.22 10.54
C GLU A 121 -12.09 -20.57 11.60
N LYS A 122 -13.03 -21.45 11.21
CA LYS A 122 -14.12 -21.89 12.09
C LYS A 122 -13.61 -22.51 13.39
N ASP A 123 -12.45 -23.14 13.35
CA ASP A 123 -11.80 -23.80 14.49
C ASP A 123 -11.00 -22.83 15.38
N ARG A 124 -11.19 -21.51 15.22
CA ARG A 124 -10.43 -20.44 15.90
C ARG A 124 -8.93 -20.44 15.61
N SER A 125 -8.44 -21.26 14.71
CA SER A 125 -7.07 -21.15 14.19
C SER A 125 -6.96 -19.93 13.29
N THR A 126 -5.82 -19.23 13.36
CA THR A 126 -5.56 -18.07 12.49
C THR A 126 -4.61 -18.50 11.39
N ALA A 127 -5.12 -18.54 10.17
CA ALA A 127 -4.28 -18.68 8.99
C ALA A 127 -3.66 -17.32 8.65
N THR A 128 -2.36 -17.32 8.37
CA THR A 128 -1.61 -16.11 7.98
C THR A 128 -0.88 -16.34 6.67
N GLY A 129 -0.77 -15.31 5.87
CA GLY A 129 -0.03 -15.34 4.62
C GLY A 129 0.45 -13.94 4.24
N THR A 130 1.37 -13.87 3.31
CA THR A 130 1.82 -12.58 2.75
C THR A 130 1.58 -12.58 1.26
N ILE A 131 1.07 -11.48 0.73
CA ILE A 131 0.86 -11.28 -0.69
C ILE A 131 1.58 -10.01 -1.17
N ALA A 132 1.98 -10.00 -2.42
CA ALA A 132 2.41 -8.81 -3.14
C ALA A 132 1.37 -8.47 -4.20
N ALA A 133 0.75 -7.31 -4.10
CA ALA A 133 -0.21 -6.80 -5.07
C ALA A 133 0.44 -5.73 -5.94
N ALA A 134 0.31 -5.83 -7.26
CA ALA A 134 0.80 -4.83 -8.18
C ALA A 134 -0.27 -3.76 -8.43
N LEU A 135 0.05 -2.52 -8.07
CA LEU A 135 -0.79 -1.37 -8.34
C LEU A 135 -0.39 -0.75 -9.68
N THR A 136 -1.28 -0.79 -10.64
CA THR A 136 -1.02 -0.36 -12.02
C THR A 136 -1.86 0.82 -12.48
N ALA A 137 -2.86 1.22 -11.68
CA ALA A 137 -3.70 2.40 -11.90
C ALA A 137 -4.06 3.12 -10.59
N GLY A 138 -4.42 4.39 -10.67
CA GLY A 138 -4.75 5.25 -9.53
C GLY A 138 -3.62 6.18 -9.13
N ASP A 139 -3.57 6.56 -7.85
CA ASP A 139 -2.51 7.38 -7.26
C ASP A 139 -1.91 6.69 -6.02
N LEU A 140 -0.75 7.15 -5.57
CA LEU A 140 -0.03 6.59 -4.42
C LEU A 140 -0.26 7.36 -3.11
N VAL A 141 -0.94 8.50 -3.16
CA VAL A 141 -1.00 9.46 -2.03
C VAL A 141 -1.66 8.85 -0.80
N SER A 142 -2.64 7.96 -1.00
CA SER A 142 -3.41 7.34 0.08
C SER A 142 -2.79 6.06 0.63
N LEU A 143 -1.71 5.54 0.04
CA LEU A 143 -1.10 4.28 0.42
C LEU A 143 -0.04 4.48 1.52
N ILE A 144 -0.43 4.13 2.74
CA ILE A 144 0.42 4.25 3.93
C ILE A 144 0.56 2.88 4.58
N ASP A 145 1.75 2.58 5.09
CA ASP A 145 1.99 1.37 5.86
C ASP A 145 1.04 1.29 7.05
N GLY A 146 0.51 0.11 7.32
CA GLY A 146 -0.48 -0.11 8.37
C GLY A 146 -1.94 0.02 7.92
N ARG A 147 -2.22 0.46 6.70
CA ARG A 147 -3.60 0.56 6.18
C ARG A 147 -4.19 -0.83 5.96
N HIS A 148 -5.48 -0.97 6.28
CA HIS A 148 -6.22 -2.22 6.12
C HIS A 148 -6.92 -2.29 4.75
N GLY A 149 -7.08 -3.51 4.25
CA GLY A 149 -7.81 -3.85 3.04
C GLY A 149 -8.45 -5.22 3.16
N LEU A 150 -9.09 -5.68 2.10
CA LEU A 150 -9.72 -6.98 1.99
C LEU A 150 -9.08 -7.74 0.82
N PHE A 151 -8.59 -8.94 1.07
CA PHE A 151 -8.13 -9.83 0.02
C PHE A 151 -9.11 -10.99 -0.14
N VAL A 152 -9.52 -11.25 -1.36
CA VAL A 152 -10.38 -12.39 -1.72
C VAL A 152 -9.55 -13.34 -2.57
N ASP A 153 -9.34 -14.55 -2.09
CA ASP A 153 -8.60 -15.58 -2.81
C ASP A 153 -9.40 -16.17 -3.98
N ASN A 154 -8.80 -17.07 -4.74
CA ASN A 154 -9.48 -17.69 -5.87
C ASN A 154 -10.59 -18.66 -5.47
N ASP A 155 -10.59 -19.13 -4.21
CA ASP A 155 -11.67 -19.96 -3.64
C ASP A 155 -12.84 -19.12 -3.11
N GLY A 156 -12.77 -17.79 -3.22
CA GLY A 156 -13.77 -16.86 -2.69
C GLY A 156 -13.69 -16.65 -1.18
N LYS A 157 -12.59 -17.07 -0.53
CA LYS A 157 -12.40 -16.86 0.90
C LYS A 157 -11.86 -15.44 1.14
N GLU A 158 -12.42 -14.79 2.15
CA GLU A 158 -12.05 -13.42 2.55
C GLU A 158 -10.94 -13.43 3.60
N TRP A 159 -9.98 -12.52 3.43
CA TRP A 159 -8.83 -12.33 4.32
C TRP A 159 -8.72 -10.87 4.69
N ASP A 160 -8.61 -10.59 5.98
CA ASP A 160 -8.23 -9.27 6.45
C ASP A 160 -6.78 -9.00 6.09
N THR A 161 -6.50 -7.85 5.51
CA THR A 161 -5.16 -7.50 5.06
C THR A 161 -4.68 -6.20 5.67
N LYS A 162 -3.38 -6.15 5.94
CA LYS A 162 -2.70 -4.96 6.40
C LYS A 162 -1.46 -4.70 5.56
N ILE A 163 -1.29 -3.48 5.08
CA ILE A 163 -0.09 -3.07 4.36
C ILE A 163 1.10 -3.10 5.31
N ILE A 164 2.14 -3.84 4.95
CA ILE A 164 3.40 -3.92 5.69
C ILE A 164 4.52 -3.17 4.98
N ARG A 165 4.45 -3.01 3.66
CA ARG A 165 5.47 -2.30 2.88
C ARG A 165 4.94 -1.87 1.52
N VAL A 166 5.33 -0.68 1.08
CA VAL A 166 5.04 -0.18 -0.27
C VAL A 166 6.34 0.09 -1.01
N VAL A 167 6.49 -0.50 -2.20
CA VAL A 167 7.59 -0.22 -3.13
C VAL A 167 7.10 0.78 -4.17
N HIS A 168 7.51 2.03 -4.00
CA HIS A 168 7.06 3.13 -4.83
C HIS A 168 7.72 3.12 -6.20
N ASN A 169 6.93 2.88 -7.24
CA ASN A 169 7.27 3.14 -8.64
C ASN A 169 6.15 3.94 -9.29
N PRO A 170 6.44 4.78 -10.30
CA PRO A 170 5.41 5.60 -10.94
C PRO A 170 4.34 4.71 -11.57
N ILE A 171 3.08 5.03 -11.32
CA ILE A 171 1.93 4.30 -11.87
C ILE A 171 1.48 4.94 -13.17
N SER A 172 1.52 6.28 -13.25
CA SER A 172 1.08 7.04 -14.41
C SER A 172 2.01 8.23 -14.70
N LEU A 173 1.98 8.71 -15.94
CA LEU A 173 2.72 9.94 -16.33
C LEU A 173 2.15 11.18 -15.63
N ARG A 174 0.84 11.20 -15.38
CA ARG A 174 0.18 12.29 -14.66
C ARG A 174 0.71 12.41 -13.23
N GLU A 175 0.81 11.30 -12.53
CA GLU A 175 1.37 11.25 -11.18
C GLU A 175 2.82 11.73 -11.16
N ALA A 176 3.62 11.27 -12.12
CA ALA A 176 5.02 11.68 -12.25
C ALA A 176 5.18 13.18 -12.52
N ALA A 177 4.25 13.80 -13.26
CA ALA A 177 4.26 15.23 -13.51
C ALA A 177 3.98 16.04 -12.23
N TRP A 178 3.13 15.53 -11.33
CA TRP A 178 2.82 16.17 -10.05
C TRP A 178 3.80 15.84 -8.92
N ALA A 179 4.58 14.77 -9.06
CA ALA A 179 5.51 14.30 -8.03
C ALA A 179 6.49 15.37 -7.53
N PRO A 180 7.12 16.24 -8.37
CA PRO A 180 8.01 17.29 -7.89
C PRO A 180 7.29 18.29 -6.98
N TYR A 181 6.07 18.67 -7.32
CA TYR A 181 5.28 19.64 -6.55
C TYR A 181 4.84 19.07 -5.19
N ILE A 182 4.44 17.79 -5.16
CA ILE A 182 4.10 17.10 -3.92
C ILE A 182 5.33 17.01 -3.00
N ARG A 183 6.52 16.71 -3.54
CA ARG A 183 7.75 16.67 -2.76
C ARG A 183 8.08 18.04 -2.17
N ILE A 184 7.97 19.11 -2.95
CA ILE A 184 8.20 20.49 -2.47
C ILE A 184 7.18 20.84 -1.39
N SER A 185 5.90 20.52 -1.58
CA SER A 185 4.85 20.76 -0.58
C SER A 185 5.15 20.03 0.73
N ASN A 186 5.57 18.77 0.67
CA ASN A 186 5.92 17.98 1.86
C ASN A 186 7.14 18.57 2.58
N LEU A 187 8.18 18.97 1.84
CA LEU A 187 9.36 19.64 2.43
C LEU A 187 8.98 20.94 3.13
N ILE A 188 8.11 21.75 2.52
CA ILE A 188 7.62 22.99 3.14
C ILE A 188 6.82 22.68 4.41
N SER A 189 5.94 21.67 4.36
CA SER A 189 5.14 21.23 5.52
C SER A 189 6.02 20.74 6.66
N GLU A 190 7.03 19.92 6.38
CA GLU A 190 7.99 19.43 7.37
C GLU A 190 8.80 20.58 8.01
N GLN A 191 9.26 21.52 7.21
CA GLN A 191 9.97 22.70 7.72
C GLN A 191 9.06 23.58 8.56
N ALA A 192 7.80 23.78 8.13
CA ALA A 192 6.81 24.54 8.89
C ALA A 192 6.49 23.86 10.24
N GLN A 193 6.32 22.53 10.26
CA GLN A 193 6.09 21.76 11.48
C GLN A 193 7.29 21.84 12.44
N LYS A 194 8.52 21.69 11.94
CA LYS A 194 9.74 21.86 12.75
C LYS A 194 9.85 23.26 13.34
N PHE A 195 9.50 24.27 12.56
CA PHE A 195 9.49 25.66 13.01
C PHE A 195 8.42 25.92 14.06
N LEU A 196 7.21 25.35 13.92
CA LEU A 196 6.14 25.44 14.91
C LEU A 196 6.49 24.71 16.20
N ALA A 197 7.02 23.48 16.10
CA ALA A 197 7.44 22.68 17.26
C ALA A 197 8.56 23.38 18.06
N SER A 198 9.53 23.99 17.38
CA SER A 198 10.59 24.78 18.04
C SER A 198 10.04 26.03 18.74
N LYS A 199 8.95 26.61 18.22
CA LYS A 199 8.26 27.74 18.87
C LYS A 199 7.43 27.30 20.08
N GLU A 200 6.73 26.17 20.02
CA GLU A 200 5.99 25.62 21.17
C GLU A 200 6.93 25.33 22.33
N GLU A 201 8.11 24.78 22.06
CA GLU A 201 9.11 24.55 23.10
C GLU A 201 9.69 25.83 23.69
N ALA A 202 9.89 26.86 22.86
CA ALA A 202 10.35 28.15 23.30
C ALA A 202 9.28 28.91 24.10
N VAL A 203 8.01 28.85 23.69
CA VAL A 203 6.86 29.43 24.41
C VAL A 203 6.60 28.70 25.72
N GLY A 204 6.66 27.33 25.69
CA GLY A 204 6.50 26.52 26.90
C GLY A 204 7.56 26.82 27.96
N LYS A 205 8.83 26.98 27.55
CA LYS A 205 9.92 27.43 28.48
C LYS A 205 9.73 28.85 28.98
N ALA A 206 9.24 29.75 28.14
CA ALA A 206 8.96 31.14 28.56
C ALA A 206 7.76 31.23 29.53
N THR A 207 6.71 30.45 29.29
CA THR A 207 5.51 30.40 30.15
C THR A 207 5.81 29.66 31.46
N GLY A 208 6.59 28.59 31.45
CA GLY A 208 7.04 27.88 32.66
C GLY A 208 7.87 28.73 33.56
N ASN A 209 8.78 29.56 33.03
CA ASN A 209 9.58 30.50 33.79
C ASN A 209 8.73 31.65 34.33
N ALA A 210 7.72 32.13 33.59
CA ALA A 210 6.80 33.17 34.04
C ALA A 210 5.91 32.69 35.19
N VAL A 211 5.42 31.48 35.15
CA VAL A 211 4.61 30.87 36.23
C VAL A 211 5.47 30.58 37.48
N ALA A 212 6.71 30.11 37.31
CA ALA A 212 7.64 29.89 38.41
C ALA A 212 8.01 31.19 39.15
N THR A 213 8.05 32.33 38.43
CA THR A 213 8.33 33.63 39.00
C THR A 213 7.12 34.22 39.74
N LEU A 214 5.90 33.84 39.40
CA LEU A 214 4.68 34.28 40.07
C LEU A 214 4.35 33.48 41.34
N THR A 215 4.92 32.27 41.50
CA THR A 215 4.69 31.43 42.69
C THR A 215 5.78 31.52 43.75
N ALA A 216 6.87 32.27 43.52
CA ALA A 216 7.92 32.50 44.51
C ALA A 216 7.55 33.64 45.44
N PRO A 217 7.70 33.51 46.80
CA PRO A 217 7.45 34.60 47.71
C PRO A 217 8.44 35.78 47.48
N PRO A 218 8.02 37.04 47.60
CA PRO A 218 8.83 38.20 47.23
C PRO A 218 10.04 38.31 48.15
N LYS A 219 11.24 38.11 47.66
CA LYS A 219 12.47 38.55 48.27
C LYS A 219 12.67 40.05 47.95
N ALA A 220 12.68 40.84 49.01
CA ALA A 220 12.92 42.28 48.93
C ALA A 220 14.33 42.51 48.39
N GLY A 221 14.47 43.22 47.27
CA GLY A 221 15.73 43.80 46.85
C GLY A 221 16.19 43.63 45.42
N GLU A 222 15.43 43.03 44.49
CA GLU A 222 15.86 42.96 43.09
C GLU A 222 14.91 43.71 42.15
N THR A 223 15.48 44.67 41.45
CA THR A 223 14.87 45.48 40.40
C THR A 223 14.26 44.56 39.34
N LYS A 224 12.95 44.69 39.09
CA LYS A 224 12.22 44.02 38.03
C LYS A 224 12.92 44.25 36.69
N GLN A 225 13.56 43.22 36.13
CA GLN A 225 13.99 43.29 34.74
C GLN A 225 12.74 43.40 33.85
N PRO A 226 12.66 44.37 32.96
CA PRO A 226 11.54 44.46 32.03
C PRO A 226 11.56 43.24 31.13
N PHE A 227 10.36 42.67 30.92
CA PHE A 227 10.09 41.63 29.97
C PHE A 227 10.86 41.89 28.67
N ASP A 228 11.76 40.98 28.31
CA ASP A 228 12.73 41.14 27.22
C ASP A 228 12.01 41.15 25.88
N PHE A 229 11.36 42.24 25.54
CA PHE A 229 10.69 42.53 24.28
C PHE A 229 11.67 42.44 23.10
N ALA A 230 12.97 42.57 23.38
CA ALA A 230 14.04 42.50 22.41
C ALA A 230 14.23 41.07 21.84
N ARG A 231 14.02 40.00 22.64
CA ARG A 231 14.06 38.62 22.14
C ARG A 231 12.86 38.28 21.28
N GLY A 232 11.66 38.75 21.62
CA GLY A 232 10.47 38.62 20.78
C GLY A 232 10.61 39.42 19.48
N ALA A 233 11.10 40.66 19.55
CA ALA A 233 11.31 41.51 18.38
C ALA A 233 12.32 40.90 17.38
N GLY A 234 13.38 40.23 17.88
CA GLY A 234 14.36 39.56 17.01
C GLY A 234 13.77 38.42 16.18
N ILE A 235 12.82 37.63 16.72
CA ILE A 235 12.15 36.56 16.01
C ILE A 235 11.18 37.13 14.95
N PHE A 236 10.44 38.19 15.31
CA PHE A 236 9.56 38.86 14.35
C PHE A 236 10.36 39.58 13.25
N ALA A 237 11.51 40.15 13.56
CA ALA A 237 12.42 40.71 12.57
C ALA A 237 12.98 39.64 11.62
N ALA A 238 13.39 38.47 12.12
CA ALA A 238 13.88 37.39 11.28
C ALA A 238 12.79 36.83 10.35
N VAL A 239 11.55 36.72 10.85
CA VAL A 239 10.40 36.28 10.02
C VAL A 239 10.06 37.34 8.97
N SER A 240 10.05 38.61 9.34
CA SER A 240 9.77 39.70 8.40
C SER A 240 10.83 39.82 7.30
N VAL A 241 12.12 39.62 7.65
CA VAL A 241 13.20 39.56 6.65
C VAL A 241 13.02 38.36 5.73
N ALA A 242 12.69 37.17 6.25
CA ALA A 242 12.43 35.99 5.40
C ALA A 242 11.24 36.21 4.47
N ILE A 243 10.15 36.81 4.94
CA ILE A 243 8.99 37.17 4.13
C ILE A 243 9.34 38.24 3.10
N SER A 244 10.14 39.24 3.45
CA SER A 244 10.56 40.30 2.53
C SER A 244 11.45 39.76 1.39
N VAL A 245 12.39 38.87 1.70
CA VAL A 245 13.24 38.20 0.69
C VAL A 245 12.37 37.34 -0.25
N LEU A 246 11.42 36.59 0.32
CA LEU A 246 10.49 35.80 -0.48
C LEU A 246 9.61 36.70 -1.37
N SER A 247 9.07 37.78 -0.83
CA SER A 247 8.28 38.77 -1.56
C SER A 247 9.09 39.47 -2.66
N ALA A 248 10.35 39.80 -2.40
CA ALA A 248 11.25 40.38 -3.39
C ALA A 248 11.55 39.38 -4.53
N ALA A 249 11.75 38.10 -4.21
CA ALA A 249 11.94 37.04 -5.20
C ALA A 249 10.68 36.85 -6.06
N PHE A 250 9.49 36.84 -5.46
CA PHE A 250 8.23 36.81 -6.21
C PHE A 250 8.02 38.04 -7.09
N ALA A 251 8.32 39.23 -6.56
CA ALA A 251 8.21 40.46 -7.34
C ALA A 251 9.18 40.48 -8.51
N TYR A 252 10.41 39.98 -8.32
CA TYR A 252 11.40 39.83 -9.40
C TYR A 252 10.90 38.87 -10.48
N ILE A 253 10.38 37.70 -10.10
CA ILE A 253 9.83 36.72 -11.05
C ILE A 253 8.62 37.31 -11.78
N ALA A 254 7.70 37.96 -11.06
CA ALA A 254 6.52 38.59 -11.63
C ALA A 254 6.89 39.70 -12.64
N ASN A 255 7.86 40.53 -12.28
CA ASN A 255 8.33 41.62 -13.15
C ASN A 255 9.08 41.08 -14.39
N SER A 256 9.88 40.02 -14.20
CA SER A 256 10.56 39.33 -15.31
C SER A 256 9.56 38.66 -16.25
N LEU A 257 8.50 38.06 -15.73
CA LEU A 257 7.40 37.51 -16.52
C LEU A 257 6.60 38.60 -17.25
N ALA A 258 6.31 39.71 -16.56
CA ALA A 258 5.62 40.86 -17.14
C ALA A 258 6.44 41.53 -18.29
N SER A 259 7.76 41.59 -18.17
CA SER A 259 8.65 42.13 -19.19
C SER A 259 8.69 41.31 -20.50
N LEU A 260 8.27 40.02 -20.45
CA LEU A 260 8.14 39.16 -21.64
C LEU A 260 6.94 39.55 -22.53
N GLY A 261 6.06 40.47 -22.13
CA GLY A 261 4.89 40.89 -22.89
C GLY A 261 3.98 39.70 -23.21
N TRP A 262 3.62 39.52 -24.49
CA TRP A 262 2.75 38.43 -24.96
C TRP A 262 3.32 37.01 -24.72
N TRP A 263 4.63 36.87 -24.52
CA TRP A 263 5.33 35.59 -24.40
C TRP A 263 5.31 34.99 -22.96
N TRP A 264 4.77 35.73 -21.97
CA TRP A 264 4.73 35.28 -20.59
C TRP A 264 4.06 33.90 -20.37
N PRO A 265 2.97 33.53 -21.13
CA PRO A 265 2.38 32.20 -20.94
C PRO A 265 3.32 31.06 -21.38
N LEU A 266 4.09 31.34 -22.47
CA LEU A 266 5.08 30.39 -22.99
C LEU A 266 6.24 30.19 -21.97
N ALA A 267 6.68 31.23 -21.33
CA ALA A 267 7.70 31.16 -20.28
C ALA A 267 7.22 30.34 -19.08
N LEU A 268 5.96 30.52 -18.67
CA LEU A 268 5.35 29.73 -17.60
C LEU A 268 5.25 28.24 -17.96
N VAL A 269 4.82 27.91 -19.16
CA VAL A 269 4.82 26.55 -19.68
C VAL A 269 6.24 25.97 -19.70
N GLY A 270 7.23 26.76 -20.12
CA GLY A 270 8.64 26.37 -20.11
C GLY A 270 9.15 26.01 -18.72
N ILE A 271 8.82 26.80 -17.71
CA ILE A 271 9.16 26.52 -16.30
C ILE A 271 8.53 25.21 -15.83
N ILE A 272 7.24 25.00 -16.14
CA ILE A 272 6.53 23.76 -15.78
C ILE A 272 7.21 22.56 -16.45
N ILE A 273 7.56 22.67 -17.73
CA ILE A 273 8.26 21.59 -18.46
C ILE A 273 9.65 21.34 -17.86
N CYS A 274 10.39 22.36 -17.47
CA CYS A 274 11.69 22.19 -16.84
C CYS A 274 11.61 21.48 -15.49
N ILE A 275 10.57 21.75 -14.69
CA ILE A 275 10.38 21.14 -13.36
C ILE A 275 9.82 19.72 -13.51
N SER A 276 8.79 19.52 -14.29
CA SER A 276 8.08 18.24 -14.43
C SER A 276 8.72 17.31 -15.48
N GLY A 277 9.37 17.87 -16.50
CA GLY A 277 9.91 17.13 -17.65
C GLY A 277 10.84 15.97 -17.27
N PRO A 278 11.87 16.18 -16.45
CA PRO A 278 12.77 15.12 -16.04
C PRO A 278 12.05 13.99 -15.30
N SER A 279 11.10 14.33 -14.41
CA SER A 279 10.30 13.35 -13.66
C SER A 279 9.40 12.52 -14.59
N VAL A 280 8.73 13.17 -15.53
CA VAL A 280 7.87 12.52 -16.53
C VAL A 280 8.69 11.61 -17.46
N LEU A 281 9.88 12.05 -17.88
CA LEU A 281 10.75 11.27 -18.74
C LEU A 281 11.23 10.00 -18.06
N ILE A 282 11.70 10.09 -16.82
CA ILE A 282 12.10 8.93 -16.02
C ILE A 282 10.91 7.97 -15.81
N ALA A 283 9.74 8.52 -15.50
CA ALA A 283 8.53 7.72 -15.33
C ALA A 283 8.15 7.01 -16.63
N TRP A 284 8.23 7.70 -17.76
CA TRP A 284 7.94 7.10 -19.07
C TRP A 284 8.86 5.91 -19.37
N PHE A 285 10.17 6.03 -19.11
CA PHE A 285 11.10 4.92 -19.27
C PHE A 285 10.76 3.75 -18.33
N LYS A 286 10.46 4.01 -17.06
CA LYS A 286 10.07 2.98 -16.09
C LYS A 286 8.76 2.30 -16.49
N LEU A 287 7.75 3.07 -16.89
CA LEU A 287 6.46 2.54 -17.33
C LEU A 287 6.56 1.65 -18.56
N ARG A 288 7.47 1.98 -19.47
CA ARG A 288 7.71 1.20 -20.70
C ARG A 288 8.50 -0.08 -20.45
N ARG A 289 9.27 -0.13 -19.35
CA ARG A 289 10.09 -1.29 -18.96
C ARG A 289 9.45 -2.18 -17.92
N ARG A 290 8.17 -1.98 -17.63
CA ARG A 290 7.43 -2.84 -16.72
C ARG A 290 7.41 -4.28 -17.23
N SER A 291 7.77 -5.23 -16.35
CA SER A 291 7.77 -6.64 -16.66
C SER A 291 7.24 -7.45 -15.48
N LEU A 292 6.46 -8.47 -15.79
CA LEU A 292 5.99 -9.45 -14.82
C LEU A 292 7.09 -10.43 -14.38
N GLY A 293 8.09 -10.67 -15.24
CA GLY A 293 9.15 -11.64 -15.02
C GLY A 293 9.79 -11.58 -13.64
N PRO A 294 10.39 -10.45 -13.23
CA PRO A 294 11.04 -10.33 -11.92
C PRO A 294 10.09 -10.51 -10.73
N LEU A 295 8.78 -10.20 -10.90
CA LEU A 295 7.77 -10.41 -9.87
C LEU A 295 7.49 -11.90 -9.69
N LEU A 296 7.35 -12.64 -10.78
CA LEU A 296 7.10 -14.08 -10.77
C LEU A 296 8.34 -14.86 -10.30
N ASP A 297 9.52 -14.46 -10.75
CA ASP A 297 10.80 -15.04 -10.34
C ASP A 297 10.99 -14.89 -8.81
N ALA A 298 10.64 -13.72 -8.26
CA ALA A 298 10.64 -13.49 -6.83
C ALA A 298 9.65 -14.40 -6.06
N SER A 299 8.55 -14.81 -6.68
CA SER A 299 7.56 -15.75 -6.15
C SER A 299 7.94 -17.23 -6.37
N GLY A 300 9.11 -17.51 -6.94
CA GLY A 300 9.62 -18.87 -7.18
C GLY A 300 9.15 -19.51 -8.50
N TRP A 301 8.59 -18.72 -9.42
CA TRP A 301 8.24 -19.20 -10.76
C TRP A 301 9.46 -19.11 -11.68
N ALA A 302 9.73 -20.19 -12.42
CA ALA A 302 10.74 -20.15 -13.47
C ALA A 302 10.16 -19.45 -14.71
N VAL A 303 10.63 -18.24 -15.01
CA VAL A 303 10.13 -17.43 -16.13
C VAL A 303 11.15 -17.44 -17.26
N ASN A 304 10.79 -18.05 -18.40
CA ASN A 304 11.69 -18.15 -19.56
C ASN A 304 11.54 -16.97 -20.52
N GLN A 305 10.44 -16.22 -20.47
CA GLN A 305 10.19 -15.08 -21.33
C GLN A 305 9.92 -13.80 -20.55
N GLY A 306 10.33 -12.68 -21.13
CA GLY A 306 9.92 -11.38 -20.63
C GLY A 306 8.41 -11.20 -20.83
N ALA A 307 7.66 -10.92 -19.76
CA ALA A 307 6.24 -10.63 -19.80
C ALA A 307 6.03 -9.12 -19.62
N PRO A 308 6.08 -8.31 -20.69
CA PRO A 308 5.93 -6.86 -20.59
C PRO A 308 4.49 -6.50 -20.27
N ILE A 309 4.30 -5.55 -19.35
CA ILE A 309 3.00 -4.99 -19.01
C ILE A 309 2.92 -3.59 -19.63
N ASN A 310 2.13 -3.46 -20.69
CA ASN A 310 1.90 -2.17 -21.30
C ASN A 310 0.90 -1.31 -20.48
N LEU A 311 0.79 -0.03 -20.80
CA LEU A 311 -0.06 0.92 -20.06
C LEU A 311 -1.55 0.54 -20.10
N VAL A 312 -2.03 0.04 -21.22
CA VAL A 312 -3.44 -0.34 -21.41
C VAL A 312 -3.78 -1.56 -20.56
N MET A 313 -2.96 -2.60 -20.63
CA MET A 313 -3.10 -3.78 -19.80
C MET A 313 -2.95 -3.44 -18.31
N GLY A 314 -2.05 -2.53 -17.95
CA GLY A 314 -1.92 -2.07 -16.56
C GLY A 314 -3.24 -1.50 -16.02
N GLN A 315 -4.02 -0.79 -16.83
CA GLN A 315 -5.31 -0.26 -16.40
C GLN A 315 -6.38 -1.35 -16.18
N SER A 316 -6.28 -2.50 -16.83
CA SER A 316 -7.19 -3.62 -16.61
C SER A 316 -6.85 -4.41 -15.34
N LEU A 317 -5.57 -4.47 -14.95
CA LEU A 317 -5.11 -5.19 -13.76
C LEU A 317 -5.48 -4.50 -12.43
N THR A 318 -5.64 -3.18 -12.44
CA THR A 318 -6.13 -2.43 -11.28
C THR A 318 -7.35 -1.63 -11.70
N SER A 319 -8.52 -2.07 -11.25
CA SER A 319 -9.77 -1.35 -11.49
C SER A 319 -10.03 -0.35 -10.34
N ILE A 320 -10.45 0.86 -10.73
CA ILE A 320 -10.83 1.90 -9.76
C ILE A 320 -12.35 1.85 -9.62
N GLY A 321 -12.84 1.89 -8.38
CA GLY A 321 -14.27 1.94 -8.08
C GLY A 321 -14.92 3.11 -8.81
N LYS A 322 -15.95 2.81 -9.59
CA LYS A 322 -16.78 3.79 -10.30
C LYS A 322 -18.19 3.72 -9.75
N MET A 323 -18.87 4.84 -9.70
CA MET A 323 -20.29 4.82 -9.38
C MET A 323 -21.05 3.95 -10.39
N PRO A 324 -21.96 3.10 -9.93
CA PRO A 324 -22.86 2.36 -10.81
C PRO A 324 -23.60 3.32 -11.75
N PRO A 325 -23.92 2.93 -13.01
CA PRO A 325 -24.52 3.83 -13.98
C PRO A 325 -25.88 4.41 -13.55
N ASN A 326 -26.58 3.76 -12.63
CA ASN A 326 -27.88 4.20 -12.11
C ASN A 326 -27.79 4.81 -10.69
N ALA A 327 -26.59 5.05 -10.16
CA ALA A 327 -26.42 5.64 -8.84
C ALA A 327 -26.64 7.15 -8.91
N VAL A 328 -27.49 7.65 -8.05
CA VAL A 328 -27.71 9.08 -7.85
C VAL A 328 -26.80 9.54 -6.72
N ARG A 329 -25.99 10.57 -6.97
CA ARG A 329 -25.16 11.19 -5.96
C ARG A 329 -25.95 12.33 -5.33
N ASP A 330 -26.37 12.13 -4.08
CA ASP A 330 -26.89 13.21 -3.27
C ASP A 330 -25.72 14.03 -2.71
N LEU A 331 -25.69 15.31 -3.05
CA LEU A 331 -24.68 16.28 -2.60
C LEU A 331 -25.17 17.14 -1.45
N ASP A 332 -26.42 16.97 -1.03
CA ASP A 332 -26.97 17.70 0.11
C ASP A 332 -26.47 17.05 1.40
N ASP A 333 -25.57 17.75 2.05
CA ASP A 333 -25.06 17.38 3.37
C ASP A 333 -26.08 17.85 4.42
N PRO A 334 -26.74 16.94 5.16
CA PRO A 334 -27.72 17.29 6.19
C PRO A 334 -27.12 18.10 7.34
N TYR A 335 -25.78 18.04 7.52
CA TYR A 335 -25.05 18.82 8.52
C TYR A 335 -24.51 20.16 7.99
N SER A 336 -24.66 20.41 6.70
CA SER A 336 -24.24 21.68 6.11
C SER A 336 -25.24 22.78 6.42
N LEU A 337 -24.71 24.00 6.67
CA LEU A 337 -25.56 25.19 6.83
C LEU A 337 -26.43 25.39 5.57
N PRO A 338 -27.74 25.69 5.74
CA PRO A 338 -28.64 26.00 4.63
C PRO A 338 -28.04 27.05 3.70
N ALA A 339 -28.20 26.91 2.39
CA ALA A 339 -27.59 27.76 1.38
C ALA A 339 -27.80 29.28 1.62
N ARG A 340 -28.90 29.65 2.27
CA ARG A 340 -29.20 31.04 2.66
C ARG A 340 -28.23 31.57 3.74
N LEU A 341 -27.78 30.75 4.66
CA LEU A 341 -26.82 31.14 5.71
C LEU A 341 -25.37 31.11 5.21
N ARG A 342 -25.03 30.22 4.30
CA ARG A 342 -23.72 30.14 3.63
C ARG A 342 -23.41 31.43 2.85
N LYS A 343 -24.42 32.00 2.16
CA LYS A 343 -24.29 33.30 1.45
C LYS A 343 -24.12 34.50 2.41
N ARG A 344 -24.53 34.40 3.66
CA ARG A 344 -24.38 35.46 4.66
C ARG A 344 -22.95 35.45 5.25
N GLN A 345 -22.38 34.27 5.50
CA GLN A 345 -21.00 34.16 6.00
C GLN A 345 -19.94 34.55 4.95
N SER A 346 -20.21 34.32 3.66
CA SER A 346 -19.32 34.75 2.57
C SER A 346 -19.32 36.26 2.29
N LYS A 347 -20.20 37.03 2.96
CA LYS A 347 -20.28 38.49 2.80
C LYS A 347 -19.83 39.28 4.03
N MET A 348 -19.42 38.60 5.10
CA MET A 348 -18.70 39.13 6.26
C MET A 348 -17.21 38.89 6.08
#